data_ba29f3dfb4651b91c08d0263ba649eb9
#
_entry.id   ba29f3dfb4651b91c08d0263ba649eb9
#
_cell.length_a   1.000
_cell.length_b   1.000
_cell.length_c   1.000
_cell.angle_alpha   90.00
_cell.angle_beta   90.00
_cell.angle_gamma   90.00
#
_symmetry.space_group_name_H-M   'P 1'
#
loop_
_entity.id
_entity.type
_entity.pdbx_description
1 polymer ?
#
loop_
_entity_poly.entity_id
_entity_poly.type
_entity_poly.pdbx_seq_one_letter_code
_entity_poly.pdbx_strand_id
1 'polypeptide(L)'
;MRKLLSLALMFLVVLPALANDNEAKIKAAVEDRYKEWIAAANKKDVSAMTSLYDENAVLMPKSEEPVIGKAAIGEYYKKLVADPHFVPFTLTLNWNSFHVVGDIVIATSVFEGDVTRNGKQTHFRGKNLLVWRKQKDSSWKIFRYMYDEIPAKK
;
A
#
# COMPACT_ATOMS: atom_id res chain seq x y z
N MET A 1 -18.99 10.25 -65.67
CA MET A 1 -18.17 9.27 -64.96
C MET A 1 -17.84 9.85 -63.60
N ARG A 2 -18.61 9.50 -62.57
CA ARG A 2 -18.41 9.99 -61.16
C ARG A 2 -17.61 8.93 -60.43
N LYS A 3 -16.39 9.26 -60.05
CA LYS A 3 -15.55 8.41 -59.18
C LYS A 3 -15.97 8.61 -57.72
N LEU A 4 -16.59 7.58 -57.14
CA LEU A 4 -16.84 7.49 -55.69
C LEU A 4 -15.53 7.19 -54.99
N LEU A 5 -15.04 8.15 -54.20
CA LEU A 5 -13.93 7.94 -53.24
C LEU A 5 -14.56 7.28 -51.99
N SER A 6 -14.30 6.00 -51.79
CA SER A 6 -14.58 5.32 -50.53
C SER A 6 -13.58 5.73 -49.45
N LEU A 7 -13.99 6.55 -48.50
CA LEU A 7 -13.25 6.89 -47.33
C LEU A 7 -13.36 5.74 -46.33
N ALA A 8 -12.34 4.89 -46.27
CA ALA A 8 -12.25 3.83 -45.22
C ALA A 8 -11.96 4.47 -43.89
N LEU A 9 -12.98 4.56 -43.03
CA LEU A 9 -12.84 4.99 -41.64
C LEU A 9 -12.18 3.86 -40.84
N MET A 10 -10.88 3.95 -40.66
CA MET A 10 -10.10 3.00 -39.86
C MET A 10 -10.37 3.29 -38.38
N PHE A 11 -11.30 2.57 -37.77
CA PHE A 11 -11.51 2.59 -36.32
C PHE A 11 -10.28 2.00 -35.64
N LEU A 12 -9.47 2.85 -35.06
CA LEU A 12 -8.36 2.45 -34.19
C LEU A 12 -8.97 1.90 -32.90
N VAL A 13 -9.13 0.59 -32.81
CA VAL A 13 -9.48 -0.10 -31.57
C VAL A 13 -8.25 -0.02 -30.68
N VAL A 14 -8.17 1.01 -29.82
CA VAL A 14 -7.15 1.11 -28.78
C VAL A 14 -7.42 0.05 -27.74
N LEU A 15 -6.50 -0.87 -27.67
CA LEU A 15 -6.55 -2.16 -26.99
C LEU A 15 -6.67 -2.08 -25.47
N PRO A 16 -7.49 -2.92 -24.82
CA PRO A 16 -7.52 -3.10 -23.37
C PRO A 16 -6.19 -3.62 -22.78
N ALA A 17 -5.27 -4.13 -23.61
CA ALA A 17 -3.96 -4.62 -23.20
C ALA A 17 -3.06 -3.55 -22.56
N LEU A 18 -3.06 -2.32 -23.07
CA LEU A 18 -2.20 -1.23 -22.53
C LEU A 18 -2.64 -0.77 -21.13
N ALA A 19 -3.94 -0.85 -20.83
CA ALA A 19 -4.46 -0.50 -19.50
C ALA A 19 -4.04 -1.53 -18.45
N ASN A 20 -4.04 -2.81 -18.82
CA ASN A 20 -3.67 -3.92 -17.92
C ASN A 20 -2.16 -3.91 -17.59
N ASP A 21 -1.31 -3.63 -18.59
CA ASP A 21 0.14 -3.51 -18.39
C ASP A 21 0.50 -2.35 -17.46
N ASN A 22 -0.23 -1.24 -17.53
CA ASN A 22 -0.01 -0.08 -16.66
C ASN A 22 -0.43 -0.39 -15.21
N GLU A 23 -1.58 -1.04 -15.01
CA GLU A 23 -2.04 -1.44 -13.67
C GLU A 23 -1.06 -2.42 -13.02
N ALA A 24 -0.57 -3.42 -13.76
CA ALA A 24 0.42 -4.37 -13.26
C ALA A 24 1.73 -3.68 -12.81
N LYS A 25 2.22 -2.70 -13.57
CA LYS A 25 3.40 -1.89 -13.21
C LYS A 25 3.17 -1.06 -11.95
N ILE A 26 1.99 -0.44 -11.85
CA ILE A 26 1.62 0.34 -10.66
C ILE A 26 1.53 -0.56 -9.44
N LYS A 27 0.91 -1.73 -9.58
CA LYS A 27 0.79 -2.72 -8.51
C LYS A 27 2.17 -3.17 -8.01
N ALA A 28 3.08 -3.51 -8.91
CA ALA A 28 4.45 -3.86 -8.55
C ALA A 28 5.16 -2.72 -7.79
N ALA A 29 5.02 -1.48 -8.26
CA ALA A 29 5.61 -0.32 -7.59
C ALA A 29 5.05 -0.10 -6.18
N VAL A 30 3.74 -0.28 -5.98
CA VAL A 30 3.09 -0.18 -4.66
C VAL A 30 3.52 -1.32 -3.74
N GLU A 31 3.63 -2.54 -4.26
CA GLU A 31 4.12 -3.70 -3.51
C GLU A 31 5.57 -3.51 -3.04
N ASP A 32 6.42 -2.97 -3.88
CA ASP A 32 7.81 -2.69 -3.52
C ASP A 32 7.91 -1.61 -2.43
N ARG A 33 7.09 -0.56 -2.50
CA ARG A 33 6.98 0.43 -1.42
C ARG A 33 6.52 -0.17 -0.11
N TYR A 34 5.61 -1.13 -0.16
CA TYR A 34 5.17 -1.81 1.06
C TYR A 34 6.26 -2.71 1.65
N LYS A 35 7.05 -3.40 0.81
CA LYS A 35 8.23 -4.16 1.24
C LYS A 35 9.29 -3.25 1.87
N GLU A 36 9.52 -2.06 1.31
CA GLU A 36 10.41 -1.06 1.90
C GLU A 36 9.94 -0.65 3.30
N TRP A 37 8.62 -0.46 3.49
CA TRP A 37 8.05 -0.15 4.79
C TRP A 37 8.31 -1.27 5.81
N ILE A 38 8.09 -2.55 5.44
CA ILE A 38 8.36 -3.71 6.29
C ILE A 38 9.84 -3.77 6.67
N ALA A 39 10.73 -3.58 5.70
CA ALA A 39 12.17 -3.60 5.93
C ALA A 39 12.62 -2.48 6.88
N ALA A 40 12.07 -1.28 6.72
CA ALA A 40 12.33 -0.14 7.61
C ALA A 40 11.80 -0.40 9.03
N ALA A 41 10.59 -0.94 9.16
CA ALA A 41 10.00 -1.30 10.44
C ALA A 41 10.87 -2.32 11.20
N ASN A 42 11.33 -3.37 10.52
CA ASN A 42 12.18 -4.40 11.12
C ASN A 42 13.56 -3.88 11.54
N LYS A 43 14.04 -2.79 10.93
CA LYS A 43 15.25 -2.06 11.32
C LYS A 43 14.99 -0.98 12.37
N LYS A 44 13.72 -0.75 12.75
CA LYS A 44 13.28 0.36 13.60
C LYS A 44 13.65 1.73 13.02
N ASP A 45 13.76 1.82 11.69
CA ASP A 45 14.11 3.06 10.99
C ASP A 45 12.83 3.89 10.76
N VAL A 46 12.50 4.71 11.76
CA VAL A 46 11.33 5.58 11.75
C VAL A 46 11.36 6.56 10.58
N SER A 47 12.52 7.08 10.21
CA SER A 47 12.67 8.02 9.11
C SER A 47 12.29 7.37 7.78
N ALA A 48 12.81 6.17 7.51
CA ALA A 48 12.47 5.41 6.31
C ALA A 48 10.98 5.03 6.30
N MET A 49 10.40 4.53 7.41
CA MET A 49 8.97 4.25 7.51
C MET A 49 8.12 5.48 7.17
N THR A 50 8.45 6.63 7.78
CA THR A 50 7.69 7.87 7.63
C THR A 50 7.85 8.48 6.24
N SER A 51 8.99 8.27 5.57
CA SER A 51 9.23 8.76 4.20
C SER A 51 8.25 8.21 3.16
N LEU A 52 7.65 7.06 3.43
CA LEU A 52 6.67 6.41 2.55
C LEU A 52 5.28 7.02 2.64
N TYR A 53 5.04 7.92 3.58
CA TYR A 53 3.77 8.62 3.75
C TYR A 53 3.73 9.96 3.01
N ASP A 54 2.55 10.29 2.48
CA ASP A 54 2.23 11.63 1.95
C ASP A 54 2.21 12.65 3.11
N GLU A 55 2.51 13.91 2.83
CA GLU A 55 2.53 14.98 3.86
C GLU A 55 1.18 15.10 4.60
N ASN A 56 0.06 14.89 3.88
CA ASN A 56 -1.30 14.95 4.41
C ASN A 56 -1.89 13.55 4.66
N ALA A 57 -1.05 12.57 4.94
CA ALA A 57 -1.50 11.20 5.19
C ALA A 57 -2.33 11.10 6.47
N VAL A 58 -3.20 10.09 6.51
CA VAL A 58 -3.91 9.68 7.73
C VAL A 58 -3.67 8.20 7.95
N LEU A 59 -3.17 7.86 9.11
CA LEU A 59 -3.06 6.51 9.62
C LEU A 59 -4.20 6.27 10.61
N MET A 60 -4.93 5.20 10.43
CA MET A 60 -6.04 4.76 11.29
C MET A 60 -5.67 3.39 11.89
N PRO A 61 -4.94 3.38 13.01
CA PRO A 61 -4.55 2.14 13.67
C PRO A 61 -5.75 1.49 14.36
N LYS A 62 -5.62 0.18 14.61
CA LYS A 62 -6.64 -0.57 15.34
C LYS A 62 -6.84 0.01 16.74
N SER A 63 -8.11 0.26 17.08
CA SER A 63 -8.54 0.69 18.43
C SER A 63 -7.86 1.97 18.95
N GLU A 64 -7.35 2.80 18.08
CA GLU A 64 -6.74 4.09 18.41
C GLU A 64 -7.35 5.21 17.57
N GLU A 65 -7.18 6.45 18.01
CA GLU A 65 -7.60 7.63 17.24
C GLU A 65 -6.76 7.78 15.96
N PRO A 66 -7.34 8.37 14.91
CA PRO A 66 -6.61 8.64 13.68
C PRO A 66 -5.40 9.55 13.91
N VAL A 67 -4.26 9.17 13.35
CA VAL A 67 -3.02 9.95 13.36
C VAL A 67 -2.94 10.75 12.06
N ILE A 68 -2.98 12.08 12.16
CA ILE A 68 -3.14 12.99 11.02
C ILE A 68 -1.82 13.70 10.71
N GLY A 69 -1.37 13.57 9.47
CA GLY A 69 -0.16 14.21 8.95
C GLY A 69 1.12 13.38 9.18
N LYS A 70 2.03 13.51 8.25
CA LYS A 70 3.28 12.74 8.21
C LYS A 70 4.13 12.89 9.48
N ALA A 71 4.21 14.11 10.04
CA ALA A 71 4.98 14.36 11.25
C ALA A 71 4.41 13.59 12.45
N ALA A 72 3.09 13.63 12.64
CA ALA A 72 2.42 12.89 13.71
C ALA A 72 2.55 11.37 13.53
N ILE A 73 2.50 10.88 12.28
CA ILE A 73 2.75 9.47 11.95
C ILE A 73 4.18 9.07 12.32
N GLY A 74 5.16 9.96 12.12
CA GLY A 74 6.53 9.74 12.56
C GLY A 74 6.65 9.58 14.09
N GLU A 75 6.01 10.44 14.86
CA GLU A 75 5.98 10.31 16.33
C GLU A 75 5.23 9.04 16.79
N TYR A 76 4.16 8.65 16.09
CA TYR A 76 3.48 7.38 16.33
C TYR A 76 4.41 6.18 16.16
N TYR A 77 5.13 6.11 15.05
CA TYR A 77 6.08 5.01 14.80
C TYR A 77 7.27 5.03 15.74
N LYS A 78 7.74 6.19 16.13
CA LYS A 78 8.80 6.32 17.13
C LYS A 78 8.42 5.67 18.47
N LYS A 79 7.17 5.89 18.91
CA LYS A 79 6.62 5.24 20.12
C LYS A 79 6.46 3.73 19.90
N LEU A 80 5.92 3.33 18.74
CA LEU A 80 5.72 1.92 18.40
C LEU A 80 7.00 1.10 18.42
N VAL A 81 8.07 1.58 17.75
CA VAL A 81 9.33 0.83 17.68
C VAL A 81 10.18 0.91 18.96
N ALA A 82 9.86 1.86 19.85
CA ALA A 82 10.47 1.95 21.18
C ALA A 82 9.84 0.97 22.18
N ASP A 83 8.65 0.42 21.87
CA ASP A 83 8.02 -0.58 22.73
C ASP A 83 8.93 -1.82 22.83
N PRO A 84 9.24 -2.30 24.05
CA PRO A 84 10.04 -3.51 24.24
C PRO A 84 9.43 -4.77 23.60
N HIS A 85 8.12 -4.78 23.37
CA HIS A 85 7.43 -5.89 22.72
C HIS A 85 7.46 -5.78 21.19
N PHE A 86 7.94 -4.68 20.62
CA PHE A 86 8.12 -4.56 19.18
C PHE A 86 9.38 -5.35 18.76
N VAL A 87 9.13 -6.43 18.07
CA VAL A 87 10.17 -7.34 17.53
C VAL A 87 10.01 -7.47 16.03
N PRO A 88 11.07 -7.85 15.30
CA PRO A 88 10.99 -8.10 13.86
C PRO A 88 9.91 -9.13 13.50
N PHE A 89 9.29 -8.92 12.35
CA PHE A 89 8.19 -9.74 11.86
C PHE A 89 8.31 -9.99 10.34
N THR A 90 7.67 -11.05 9.88
CA THR A 90 7.39 -11.23 8.45
C THR A 90 5.99 -10.72 8.15
N LEU A 91 5.75 -10.30 6.93
CA LEU A 91 4.42 -9.88 6.51
C LEU A 91 4.26 -10.04 5.00
N THR A 92 3.16 -10.67 4.61
CA THR A 92 2.73 -10.86 3.22
C THR A 92 1.37 -10.21 3.02
N LEU A 93 1.18 -9.55 1.87
CA LEU A 93 -0.10 -9.00 1.46
C LEU A 93 -0.78 -9.91 0.45
N ASN A 94 -2.02 -10.27 0.74
CA ASN A 94 -2.92 -10.95 -0.18
C ASN A 94 -4.01 -9.97 -0.62
N TRP A 95 -3.89 -9.41 -1.83
CA TRP A 95 -4.79 -8.39 -2.34
C TRP A 95 -6.19 -8.95 -2.61
N ASN A 96 -7.22 -8.31 -2.04
CA ASN A 96 -8.63 -8.58 -2.31
C ASN A 96 -9.15 -7.71 -3.45
N SER A 97 -8.69 -6.46 -3.51
CA SER A 97 -9.00 -5.52 -4.58
C SER A 97 -7.83 -4.57 -4.82
N PHE A 98 -7.70 -4.12 -6.06
CA PHE A 98 -6.69 -3.13 -6.45
C PHE A 98 -7.26 -2.30 -7.59
N HIS A 99 -7.46 -1.01 -7.37
CA HIS A 99 -8.09 -0.11 -8.35
C HIS A 99 -7.21 1.12 -8.55
N VAL A 100 -6.87 1.39 -9.80
CA VAL A 100 -6.13 2.60 -10.21
C VAL A 100 -7.12 3.62 -10.74
N VAL A 101 -7.15 4.80 -10.13
CA VAL A 101 -8.02 5.91 -10.54
C VAL A 101 -7.16 7.17 -10.66
N GLY A 102 -6.64 7.44 -11.86
CA GLY A 102 -5.68 8.53 -12.10
C GLY A 102 -4.43 8.38 -11.24
N ASP A 103 -4.14 9.36 -10.41
CA ASP A 103 -2.99 9.38 -9.50
C ASP A 103 -3.28 8.75 -8.12
N ILE A 104 -4.37 7.99 -8.01
CA ILE A 104 -4.77 7.32 -6.78
C ILE A 104 -4.86 5.81 -7.03
N VAL A 105 -4.37 5.03 -6.07
CA VAL A 105 -4.64 3.59 -5.95
C VAL A 105 -5.46 3.38 -4.69
N ILE A 106 -6.56 2.64 -4.82
CA ILE A 106 -7.36 2.17 -3.70
C ILE A 106 -7.26 0.65 -3.67
N ALA A 107 -6.75 0.11 -2.57
CA ALA A 107 -6.52 -1.31 -2.44
C ALA A 107 -6.95 -1.85 -1.08
N THR A 108 -7.50 -3.05 -1.08
CA THR A 108 -7.77 -3.80 0.14
C THR A 108 -6.99 -5.10 0.13
N SER A 109 -6.51 -5.53 1.28
CA SER A 109 -5.84 -6.81 1.41
C SER A 109 -6.08 -7.47 2.76
N VAL A 110 -5.89 -8.77 2.79
CA VAL A 110 -5.58 -9.49 4.02
C VAL A 110 -4.05 -9.56 4.09
N PHE A 111 -3.50 -9.17 5.22
CA PHE A 111 -2.10 -9.40 5.52
C PHE A 111 -1.96 -10.53 6.53
N GLU A 112 -0.88 -11.26 6.43
CA GLU A 112 -0.52 -12.30 7.36
C GLU A 112 0.98 -12.37 7.56
N GLY A 113 1.42 -12.82 8.71
CA GLY A 113 2.82 -12.88 9.02
C GLY A 113 3.10 -13.60 10.32
N ASP A 114 4.38 -13.68 10.64
CA ASP A 114 4.87 -14.33 11.84
C ASP A 114 5.74 -13.38 12.66
N VAL A 115 5.63 -13.53 13.96
CA VAL A 115 6.46 -12.82 14.93
C VAL A 115 6.97 -13.81 15.95
N THR A 116 8.26 -13.70 16.31
CA THR A 116 8.87 -14.54 17.35
C THR A 116 9.15 -13.71 18.59
N ARG A 117 8.51 -14.07 19.71
CA ARG A 117 8.72 -13.46 21.02
C ARG A 117 9.11 -14.53 22.02
N ASN A 118 10.22 -14.30 22.73
CA ASN A 118 10.73 -15.27 23.74
C ASN A 118 10.87 -16.70 23.21
N GLY A 119 11.33 -16.84 21.95
CA GLY A 119 11.47 -18.14 21.27
C GLY A 119 10.19 -18.78 20.79
N LYS A 120 9.02 -18.16 21.05
CA LYS A 120 7.73 -18.66 20.57
C LYS A 120 7.31 -17.90 19.32
N GLN A 121 7.14 -18.62 18.21
CA GLN A 121 6.55 -18.08 16.98
C GLN A 121 5.04 -17.96 17.14
N THR A 122 4.50 -16.85 16.70
CA THR A 122 3.05 -16.57 16.69
C THR A 122 2.69 -16.06 15.32
N HIS A 123 1.72 -16.71 14.68
CA HIS A 123 1.13 -16.25 13.44
C HIS A 123 0.05 -15.19 13.72
N PHE A 124 0.04 -14.12 12.92
CA PHE A 124 -0.98 -13.09 12.99
C PHE A 124 -1.58 -12.82 11.62
N ARG A 125 -2.81 -12.37 11.61
CA ARG A 125 -3.53 -11.97 10.40
C ARG A 125 -4.27 -10.67 10.65
N GLY A 126 -4.45 -9.91 9.59
CA GLY A 126 -5.23 -8.68 9.63
C GLY A 126 -5.78 -8.33 8.26
N LYS A 127 -6.52 -7.26 8.22
CA LYS A 127 -7.07 -6.66 7.00
C LYS A 127 -6.70 -5.19 6.94
N ASN A 128 -6.56 -4.67 5.75
CA ASN A 128 -6.29 -3.26 5.58
C ASN A 128 -7.02 -2.66 4.38
N LEU A 129 -7.13 -1.34 4.43
CA LEU A 129 -7.45 -0.49 3.31
C LEU A 129 -6.31 0.50 3.16
N LEU A 130 -5.72 0.53 1.98
CA LEU A 130 -4.64 1.41 1.60
C LEU A 130 -5.08 2.31 0.45
N VAL A 131 -4.86 3.60 0.60
CA VAL A 131 -4.96 4.56 -0.50
C VAL A 131 -3.57 5.14 -0.73
N TRP A 132 -3.05 4.94 -1.93
CA TRP A 132 -1.77 5.50 -2.37
C TRP A 132 -2.01 6.69 -3.27
N ARG A 133 -1.14 7.67 -3.20
CA ARG A 133 -1.14 8.84 -4.06
C ARG A 133 0.18 8.95 -4.81
N LYS A 134 0.10 9.10 -6.13
CA LYS A 134 1.25 9.39 -6.95
C LYS A 134 1.72 10.81 -6.68
N GLN A 135 3.02 10.95 -6.52
CA GLN A 135 3.67 12.24 -6.28
C GLN A 135 4.14 12.86 -7.60
N LYS A 136 4.55 14.13 -7.57
CA LYS A 136 5.08 14.84 -8.74
C LYS A 136 6.34 14.19 -9.32
N ASP A 137 7.13 13.53 -8.50
CA ASP A 137 8.32 12.75 -8.87
C ASP A 137 7.99 11.32 -9.33
N SER A 138 6.71 11.03 -9.57
CA SER A 138 6.16 9.73 -9.95
C SER A 138 6.27 8.63 -8.90
N SER A 139 6.76 8.90 -7.71
CA SER A 139 6.73 7.95 -6.60
C SER A 139 5.32 7.78 -6.03
N TRP A 140 5.05 6.62 -5.45
CA TRP A 140 3.80 6.35 -4.74
C TRP A 140 4.00 6.49 -3.25
N LYS A 141 3.08 7.21 -2.57
CA LYS A 141 3.09 7.38 -1.11
C LYS A 141 1.76 7.01 -0.50
N ILE A 142 1.80 6.49 0.72
CA ILE A 142 0.61 6.15 1.49
C ILE A 142 -0.11 7.45 1.85
N PHE A 143 -1.37 7.57 1.42
CA PHE A 143 -2.21 8.72 1.69
C PHE A 143 -3.26 8.42 2.77
N ARG A 144 -3.80 7.19 2.77
CA ARG A 144 -4.68 6.68 3.84
C ARG A 144 -4.29 5.24 4.12
N TYR A 145 -4.20 4.91 5.38
CA TYR A 145 -3.92 3.55 5.81
C TYR A 145 -4.76 3.22 7.04
N MET A 146 -5.67 2.30 6.86
CA MET A 146 -6.48 1.72 7.93
C MET A 146 -6.18 0.24 8.02
N TYR A 147 -5.98 -0.26 9.23
CA TYR A 147 -5.77 -1.68 9.45
C TYR A 147 -6.45 -2.16 10.73
N ASP A 148 -6.78 -3.44 10.73
CA ASP A 148 -7.36 -4.13 11.88
C ASP A 148 -6.89 -5.58 11.89
N GLU A 149 -6.88 -6.20 13.06
CA GLU A 149 -6.56 -7.62 13.22
C GLU A 149 -7.75 -8.51 12.90
N ILE A 150 -7.46 -9.70 12.38
CA ILE A 150 -8.42 -10.79 12.26
C ILE A 150 -8.12 -11.77 13.40
N PRO A 151 -9.01 -11.91 14.40
CA PRO A 151 -8.79 -12.84 15.50
C PRO A 151 -8.60 -14.28 15.04
N ALA A 152 -7.73 -15.03 15.71
CA ALA A 152 -7.62 -16.46 15.48
C ALA A 152 -9.00 -17.14 15.68
N LYS A 153 -9.35 -18.08 14.79
CA LYS A 153 -10.53 -18.90 15.00
C LYS A 153 -10.33 -19.71 16.28
N LYS A 154 -11.31 -19.61 17.17
CA LYS A 154 -11.38 -20.46 18.39
C LYS A 154 -11.63 -21.90 17.97
#